data_fcba0ea99731f412842285943e43fe0f
#
_entry.id   fcba0ea99731f412842285943e43fe0f
#
_cell.length_a   1.000
_cell.length_b   1.000
_cell.length_c   1.000
_cell.angle_alpha   90.00
_cell.angle_beta   90.00
_cell.angle_gamma   90.00
#
_symmetry.space_group_name_H-M   'P 1'
#
loop_
_entity.id
_entity.type
_entity.pdbx_description
1 polymer ?
#
loop_
_entity_poly.entity_id
_entity_poly.type
_entity_poly.pdbx_seq_one_letter_code
_entity_poly.pdbx_strand_id
1 'polypeptide(L)'
;LPISPSGHDVDAVSDAAAELGERCLARLAAAGIPDPSLAATLADLQELYAQLRRQELADRHLRLAECERGLARLRGAPYTADLLDQAGAEVARSCGLQRVVLSRVEEGAWTPWIVHADAGDPWWTLNGRVLELRSGSGPEGRVVAERRAVLAGERAWADADWPDGPPYVVAPIAPAGTVIGLLHGDHGPDGPACDATDRDVLSRFAQGFGHLYERTALLESMRFQQQQLRDLLAVLNATTEQLTESAIELTAALGADPVPPIPPAAAVLDDRLAALTGRERQVLELVARGARNVEIAERLVMSEGTVKVHVKHILAKLGASNRSQAIALYLGRQSPAM
;
A
#
# COMPACT_ATOMS: atom_id res chain seq x y z
N LEU A 1 26.31 -12.27 21.31
CA LEU A 1 25.73 -11.12 20.60
C LEU A 1 25.55 -10.02 21.64
N PRO A 2 26.10 -8.81 21.47
CA PRO A 2 25.79 -7.69 22.37
C PRO A 2 24.31 -7.36 22.21
N ILE A 3 23.59 -7.34 23.33
CA ILE A 3 22.23 -6.84 23.43
C ILE A 3 22.36 -5.33 23.17
N SER A 4 21.87 -4.84 22.04
CA SER A 4 21.73 -3.40 21.82
C SER A 4 20.70 -2.89 22.84
N PRO A 5 21.04 -1.84 23.61
CA PRO A 5 20.06 -1.24 24.52
C PRO A 5 18.84 -0.79 23.73
N SER A 6 17.65 -0.98 24.28
CA SER A 6 16.41 -0.48 23.69
C SER A 6 16.45 1.05 23.56
N GLY A 7 15.82 1.64 22.56
CA GLY A 7 15.81 3.10 22.38
C GLY A 7 15.34 3.84 23.66
N HIS A 8 14.43 3.25 24.42
CA HIS A 8 14.00 3.78 25.73
C HIS A 8 15.12 3.87 26.77
N ASP A 9 16.03 2.89 26.79
CA ASP A 9 17.17 2.93 27.72
C ASP A 9 18.16 4.06 27.34
N VAL A 10 18.31 4.32 26.05
CA VAL A 10 19.21 5.39 25.56
C VAL A 10 18.64 6.77 25.85
N ASP A 11 17.33 6.99 25.62
CA ASP A 11 16.65 8.26 25.94
C ASP A 11 16.72 8.55 27.46
N ALA A 12 16.41 7.55 28.28
CA ALA A 12 16.48 7.68 29.75
C ALA A 12 17.90 8.00 30.23
N VAL A 13 18.92 7.36 29.64
CA VAL A 13 20.35 7.62 29.95
C VAL A 13 20.75 9.02 29.47
N SER A 14 20.27 9.44 28.29
CA SER A 14 20.52 10.78 27.74
C SER A 14 19.93 11.88 28.63
N ASP A 15 18.69 11.71 29.08
CA ASP A 15 18.01 12.67 29.97
C ASP A 15 18.70 12.71 31.36
N ALA A 16 19.05 11.56 31.91
CA ALA A 16 19.81 11.49 33.16
C ALA A 16 21.19 12.16 33.07
N ALA A 17 21.87 11.98 31.94
CA ALA A 17 23.17 12.62 31.69
C ALA A 17 23.03 14.16 31.54
N ALA A 18 21.97 14.64 30.88
CA ALA A 18 21.68 16.07 30.76
C ALA A 18 21.38 16.70 32.14
N GLU A 19 20.50 16.06 32.94
CA GLU A 19 20.16 16.54 34.31
C GLU A 19 21.38 16.56 35.24
N LEU A 20 22.22 15.51 35.14
CA LEU A 20 23.46 15.48 35.92
C LEU A 20 24.42 16.57 35.49
N GLY A 21 24.53 16.87 34.19
CA GLY A 21 25.31 17.94 33.64
C GLY A 21 24.86 19.33 34.16
N GLU A 22 23.55 19.59 34.18
CA GLU A 22 22.99 20.85 34.76
C GLU A 22 23.29 20.99 36.25
N ARG A 23 23.15 19.88 36.99
CA ARG A 23 23.47 19.88 38.45
C ARG A 23 24.95 20.12 38.70
N CYS A 24 25.85 19.59 37.88
CA CYS A 24 27.28 19.85 37.94
C CYS A 24 27.61 21.31 37.63
N LEU A 25 26.99 21.88 36.59
CA LEU A 25 27.14 23.32 36.25
C LEU A 25 26.66 24.25 37.38
N ALA A 26 25.49 23.95 37.95
CA ALA A 26 24.94 24.71 39.06
C ALA A 26 25.87 24.65 40.29
N ARG A 27 26.49 23.53 40.60
CA ARG A 27 27.49 23.41 41.70
C ARG A 27 28.76 24.17 41.41
N LEU A 28 29.29 24.13 40.20
CA LEU A 28 30.46 24.90 39.78
C LEU A 28 30.19 26.42 39.93
N ALA A 29 29.00 26.85 39.49
CA ALA A 29 28.61 28.28 39.63
C ALA A 29 28.46 28.71 41.10
N ALA A 30 27.94 27.82 41.97
CA ALA A 30 27.76 28.14 43.40
C ALA A 30 29.05 28.07 44.23
N ALA A 31 30.05 27.29 43.82
CA ALA A 31 31.24 27.05 44.60
C ALA A 31 32.27 28.22 44.53
N GLY A 32 32.21 29.06 43.50
CA GLY A 32 33.11 30.23 43.34
C GLY A 32 34.60 29.91 43.18
N ILE A 33 34.97 28.64 43.29
CA ILE A 33 36.35 28.13 43.13
C ILE A 33 36.30 27.01 42.11
N PRO A 34 37.14 27.00 41.06
CA PRO A 34 37.15 25.90 40.09
C PRO A 34 37.65 24.63 40.77
N ASP A 35 36.75 23.63 40.88
CA ASP A 35 37.09 22.29 41.30
C ASP A 35 37.53 21.45 40.05
N PRO A 36 38.80 21.10 39.92
CA PRO A 36 39.31 20.39 38.76
C PRO A 36 38.64 19.01 38.57
N SER A 37 38.24 18.34 39.66
CA SER A 37 37.63 17.04 39.62
C SER A 37 36.17 17.10 39.05
N LEU A 38 35.44 18.15 39.46
CA LEU A 38 34.09 18.40 38.96
C LEU A 38 34.10 18.83 37.49
N ALA A 39 35.12 19.65 37.11
CA ALA A 39 35.33 20.03 35.72
C ALA A 39 35.65 18.80 34.81
N ALA A 40 36.49 17.90 35.28
CA ALA A 40 36.79 16.64 34.56
C ALA A 40 35.52 15.76 34.40
N THR A 41 34.77 15.57 35.49
CA THR A 41 33.53 14.82 35.44
C THR A 41 32.51 15.41 34.46
N LEU A 42 32.40 16.73 34.41
CA LEU A 42 31.52 17.41 33.44
C LEU A 42 31.99 17.19 32.00
N ALA A 43 33.31 17.25 31.75
CA ALA A 43 33.86 16.97 30.42
C ALA A 43 33.59 15.51 29.97
N ASP A 44 33.76 14.55 30.88
CA ASP A 44 33.47 13.13 30.62
C ASP A 44 31.99 12.91 30.33
N LEU A 45 31.09 13.56 31.08
CA LEU A 45 29.65 13.52 30.82
C LEU A 45 29.28 14.14 29.48
N GLN A 46 29.86 15.26 29.11
CA GLN A 46 29.63 15.89 27.80
C GLN A 46 30.11 15.00 26.66
N GLU A 47 31.27 14.33 26.81
CA GLU A 47 31.79 13.41 25.80
C GLU A 47 30.87 12.19 25.68
N LEU A 48 30.45 11.60 26.81
CA LEU A 48 29.51 10.48 26.80
C LEU A 48 28.18 10.87 26.13
N TYR A 49 27.62 12.02 26.48
CA TYR A 49 26.41 12.54 25.84
C TYR A 49 26.59 12.73 24.34
N ALA A 50 27.71 13.30 23.92
CA ALA A 50 28.02 13.48 22.51
C ALA A 50 28.18 12.13 21.77
N GLN A 51 28.74 11.10 22.44
CA GLN A 51 28.84 9.75 21.89
C GLN A 51 27.46 9.11 21.71
N LEU A 52 26.60 9.17 22.73
CA LEU A 52 25.22 8.66 22.65
C LEU A 52 24.43 9.32 21.53
N ARG A 53 24.50 10.67 21.45
CA ARG A 53 23.85 11.40 20.37
C ARG A 53 24.37 11.05 18.97
N ARG A 54 25.67 10.84 18.81
CA ARG A 54 26.25 10.36 17.55
C ARG A 54 25.72 8.98 17.18
N GLN A 55 25.60 8.09 18.17
CA GLN A 55 25.09 6.74 17.97
C GLN A 55 23.61 6.76 17.57
N GLU A 56 22.75 7.48 18.29
CA GLU A 56 21.34 7.67 17.92
C GLU A 56 21.16 8.19 16.49
N LEU A 57 21.92 9.22 16.13
CA LEU A 57 21.87 9.77 14.78
C LEU A 57 22.31 8.78 13.72
N ALA A 58 23.34 7.97 14.02
CA ALA A 58 23.83 6.95 13.11
C ALA A 58 22.78 5.84 12.92
N ASP A 59 22.18 5.37 14.00
CA ASP A 59 21.13 4.35 13.97
C ASP A 59 19.88 4.85 13.21
N ARG A 60 19.47 6.08 13.50
CA ARG A 60 18.36 6.73 12.76
C ARG A 60 18.68 6.84 11.25
N HIS A 61 19.90 7.23 10.89
CA HIS A 61 20.30 7.31 9.49
C HIS A 61 20.30 5.93 8.82
N LEU A 62 20.75 4.89 9.50
CA LEU A 62 20.73 3.50 8.99
C LEU A 62 19.30 3.03 8.75
N ARG A 63 18.37 3.27 9.68
CA ARG A 63 16.96 2.90 9.56
C ARG A 63 16.29 3.68 8.42
N LEU A 64 16.54 4.97 8.27
CA LEU A 64 16.03 5.76 7.14
C LEU A 64 16.59 5.28 5.80
N ALA A 65 17.87 4.90 5.75
CA ALA A 65 18.46 4.35 4.54
C ALA A 65 17.85 2.99 4.16
N GLU A 66 17.50 2.14 5.16
CA GLU A 66 16.78 0.89 4.88
C GLU A 66 15.35 1.16 4.37
N CYS A 67 14.66 2.13 4.94
CA CYS A 67 13.37 2.60 4.46
C CYS A 67 13.44 3.02 2.97
N GLU A 68 14.43 3.80 2.57
CA GLU A 68 14.63 4.21 1.17
C GLU A 68 14.92 3.00 0.25
N ARG A 69 15.70 2.02 0.73
CA ARG A 69 15.95 0.76 -0.01
C ARG A 69 14.67 -0.04 -0.18
N GLY A 70 13.83 -0.11 0.86
CA GLY A 70 12.52 -0.77 0.78
C GLY A 70 11.60 -0.13 -0.26
N LEU A 71 11.50 1.18 -0.23
CA LEU A 71 10.75 1.94 -1.24
C LEU A 71 11.32 1.72 -2.65
N ALA A 72 12.63 1.60 -2.78
CA ALA A 72 13.27 1.30 -4.07
C ALA A 72 12.90 -0.09 -4.61
N ARG A 73 12.77 -1.09 -3.73
CA ARG A 73 12.32 -2.44 -4.12
C ARG A 73 10.87 -2.42 -4.62
N LEU A 74 9.99 -1.65 -3.98
CA LEU A 74 8.60 -1.50 -4.38
C LEU A 74 8.39 -0.75 -5.70
N ARG A 75 9.37 0.06 -6.16
CA ARG A 75 9.28 0.81 -7.44
C ARG A 75 9.11 -0.06 -8.66
N GLY A 76 9.49 -1.33 -8.57
CA GLY A 76 9.38 -2.30 -9.67
C GLY A 76 7.97 -2.87 -9.87
N ALA A 77 7.04 -2.63 -8.97
CA ALA A 77 5.67 -3.12 -9.06
C ALA A 77 4.95 -2.50 -10.28
N PRO A 78 4.47 -3.32 -11.24
CA PRO A 78 3.86 -2.82 -12.47
C PRO A 78 2.44 -2.32 -12.27
N TYR A 79 1.74 -2.81 -11.22
CA TYR A 79 0.35 -2.52 -10.90
C TYR A 79 0.18 -2.17 -9.42
N THR A 80 -0.89 -1.44 -9.10
CA THR A 80 -1.22 -1.08 -7.72
C THR A 80 -1.51 -2.29 -6.84
N ALA A 81 -2.07 -3.36 -7.40
CA ALA A 81 -2.29 -4.62 -6.70
C ALA A 81 -0.96 -5.27 -6.28
N ASP A 82 0.01 -5.36 -7.19
CA ASP A 82 1.34 -5.94 -6.90
C ASP A 82 2.09 -5.09 -5.85
N LEU A 83 1.93 -3.76 -5.91
CA LEU A 83 2.51 -2.84 -4.94
C LEU A 83 1.93 -3.08 -3.54
N LEU A 84 0.60 -3.24 -3.44
CA LEU A 84 -0.09 -3.49 -2.19
C LEU A 84 0.28 -4.87 -1.62
N ASP A 85 0.29 -5.92 -2.43
CA ASP A 85 0.61 -7.29 -2.00
C ASP A 85 2.01 -7.39 -1.37
N GLN A 86 2.96 -6.56 -1.83
CA GLN A 86 4.33 -6.53 -1.30
C GLN A 86 4.50 -5.57 -0.13
N ALA A 87 3.59 -4.59 0.04
CA ALA A 87 3.77 -3.47 0.95
C ALA A 87 3.91 -3.91 2.41
N GLY A 88 3.04 -4.79 2.91
CA GLY A 88 3.04 -5.20 4.32
C GLY A 88 4.37 -5.79 4.76
N ALA A 89 4.87 -6.80 4.03
CA ALA A 89 6.15 -7.44 4.32
C ALA A 89 7.34 -6.49 4.13
N GLU A 90 7.26 -5.58 3.16
CA GLU A 90 8.32 -4.62 2.90
C GLU A 90 8.40 -3.54 3.99
N VAL A 91 7.26 -3.02 4.47
CA VAL A 91 7.19 -2.12 5.62
C VAL A 91 7.79 -2.78 6.86
N ALA A 92 7.34 -4.00 7.19
CA ALA A 92 7.81 -4.74 8.35
C ALA A 92 9.34 -4.86 8.33
N ARG A 93 9.90 -5.33 7.21
CA ARG A 93 11.35 -5.49 7.05
C ARG A 93 12.11 -4.17 7.08
N SER A 94 11.65 -3.16 6.35
CA SER A 94 12.39 -1.91 6.14
C SER A 94 12.28 -0.95 7.30
N CYS A 95 11.18 -0.99 8.05
CA CYS A 95 10.97 -0.17 9.24
C CYS A 95 11.38 -0.91 10.52
N GLY A 96 11.67 -2.22 10.46
CA GLY A 96 12.02 -3.04 11.61
C GLY A 96 10.82 -3.32 12.52
N LEU A 97 9.62 -3.42 11.95
CA LEU A 97 8.38 -3.67 12.68
C LEU A 97 7.95 -5.12 12.51
N GLN A 98 7.29 -5.70 13.50
CA GLN A 98 6.79 -7.07 13.45
C GLN A 98 5.37 -7.14 12.93
N ARG A 99 4.52 -6.19 13.33
CA ARG A 99 3.13 -6.12 12.88
C ARG A 99 2.91 -4.85 12.08
N VAL A 100 2.20 -4.99 10.96
CA VAL A 100 1.89 -3.87 10.07
C VAL A 100 0.47 -4.01 9.56
N VAL A 101 -0.29 -2.91 9.59
CA VAL A 101 -1.59 -2.81 8.90
C VAL A 101 -1.55 -1.65 7.92
N LEU A 102 -1.83 -1.97 6.67
CA LEU A 102 -2.11 -0.99 5.63
C LEU A 102 -3.61 -0.90 5.44
N SER A 103 -4.17 0.27 5.57
CA SER A 103 -5.61 0.50 5.47
C SER A 103 -5.95 1.62 4.49
N ARG A 104 -7.18 1.58 3.99
CA ARG A 104 -7.77 2.61 3.14
C ARG A 104 -8.64 3.53 3.98
N VAL A 105 -8.64 4.81 3.65
CA VAL A 105 -9.51 5.83 4.26
C VAL A 105 -10.50 6.31 3.22
N GLU A 106 -11.80 6.14 3.49
CA GLU A 106 -12.89 6.60 2.64
C GLU A 106 -14.10 6.99 3.50
N GLU A 107 -14.80 8.06 3.13
CA GLU A 107 -16.09 8.47 3.68
C GLU A 107 -16.15 8.54 5.21
N GLY A 108 -15.05 8.95 5.87
CA GLY A 108 -15.00 9.06 7.32
C GLY A 108 -14.78 7.73 8.05
N ALA A 109 -14.38 6.68 7.33
CA ALA A 109 -14.01 5.39 7.89
C ALA A 109 -12.65 4.94 7.34
N TRP A 110 -12.04 3.98 8.02
CA TRP A 110 -10.86 3.30 7.50
C TRP A 110 -11.08 1.77 7.51
N THR A 111 -10.54 1.13 6.52
CA THR A 111 -10.71 -0.31 6.31
C THR A 111 -9.34 -0.94 6.09
N PRO A 112 -8.91 -1.90 6.92
CA PRO A 112 -7.69 -2.65 6.69
C PRO A 112 -7.71 -3.36 5.33
N TRP A 113 -6.65 -3.18 4.55
CA TRP A 113 -6.44 -3.86 3.27
C TRP A 113 -5.48 -5.03 3.40
N ILE A 114 -4.42 -4.79 4.17
CA ILE A 114 -3.35 -5.74 4.37
C ILE A 114 -3.03 -5.75 5.85
N VAL A 115 -3.05 -6.93 6.42
CA VAL A 115 -2.56 -7.21 7.76
C VAL A 115 -1.35 -8.13 7.60
N HIS A 116 -0.19 -7.67 8.06
CA HIS A 116 1.04 -8.44 8.12
C HIS A 116 1.39 -8.63 9.59
N ALA A 117 1.26 -9.85 10.07
CA ALA A 117 1.52 -10.28 11.42
C ALA A 117 1.70 -11.80 11.44
N ASP A 118 2.20 -12.36 12.54
CA ASP A 118 2.31 -13.80 12.72
C ASP A 118 0.94 -14.49 12.76
N ALA A 119 0.90 -15.75 12.37
CA ALA A 119 -0.35 -16.52 12.35
C ALA A 119 -0.97 -16.60 13.76
N GLY A 120 -2.23 -16.19 13.89
CA GLY A 120 -2.95 -16.17 15.16
C GLY A 120 -2.78 -14.89 15.97
N ASP A 121 -2.05 -13.90 15.47
CA ASP A 121 -1.95 -12.58 16.11
C ASP A 121 -3.33 -11.88 16.14
N PRO A 122 -3.67 -11.20 17.25
CA PRO A 122 -4.94 -10.46 17.37
C PRO A 122 -5.19 -9.43 16.26
N TRP A 123 -4.16 -8.88 15.63
CA TRP A 123 -4.30 -7.93 14.54
C TRP A 123 -4.99 -8.53 13.30
N TRP A 124 -5.00 -9.86 13.14
CA TRP A 124 -5.79 -10.52 12.09
C TRP A 124 -7.29 -10.30 12.23
N THR A 125 -7.78 -9.99 13.43
CA THR A 125 -9.21 -9.68 13.67
C THR A 125 -9.65 -8.37 13.01
N LEU A 126 -8.69 -7.51 12.64
CA LEU A 126 -8.95 -6.27 11.93
C LEU A 126 -9.31 -6.49 10.46
N ASN A 127 -8.95 -7.65 9.91
CA ASN A 127 -9.14 -7.92 8.49
C ASN A 127 -10.63 -7.91 8.11
N GLY A 128 -10.98 -7.07 7.13
CA GLY A 128 -12.36 -6.93 6.64
C GLY A 128 -13.29 -6.09 7.54
N ARG A 129 -12.80 -5.52 8.65
CA ARG A 129 -13.58 -4.58 9.46
C ARG A 129 -13.61 -3.20 8.84
N VAL A 130 -14.70 -2.47 9.07
CA VAL A 130 -14.82 -1.04 8.77
C VAL A 130 -14.85 -0.30 10.10
N LEU A 131 -13.89 0.58 10.31
CA LEU A 131 -13.68 1.30 11.55
C LEU A 131 -13.94 2.79 11.31
N GLU A 132 -14.81 3.39 12.12
CA GLU A 132 -15.16 4.80 11.97
C GLU A 132 -14.02 5.72 12.40
N LEU A 133 -13.72 6.71 11.56
CA LEU A 133 -12.85 7.83 11.91
C LEU A 133 -13.65 8.86 12.67
N ARG A 134 -13.59 8.82 13.98
CA ARG A 134 -14.19 9.87 14.82
C ARG A 134 -13.31 11.12 14.74
N SER A 135 -13.84 12.18 14.14
CA SER A 135 -13.10 13.44 13.94
C SER A 135 -12.46 13.94 15.24
N GLY A 136 -11.14 13.95 15.27
CA GLY A 136 -10.32 14.47 16.39
C GLY A 136 -10.22 13.58 17.61
N SER A 137 -10.87 12.42 17.68
CA SER A 137 -10.71 11.45 18.74
C SER A 137 -9.93 10.23 18.25
N GLY A 138 -9.02 9.74 19.07
CA GLY A 138 -8.12 8.64 18.74
C GLY A 138 -6.95 9.03 17.81
N PRO A 139 -5.91 8.19 17.73
CA PRO A 139 -4.73 8.46 16.91
C PRO A 139 -5.04 8.55 15.42
N GLU A 140 -5.91 7.70 14.86
CA GLU A 140 -6.26 7.73 13.43
C GLU A 140 -6.99 9.00 13.06
N GLY A 141 -7.97 9.43 13.87
CA GLY A 141 -8.66 10.69 13.66
C GLY A 141 -7.70 11.89 13.68
N ARG A 142 -6.74 11.88 14.61
CA ARG A 142 -5.67 12.90 14.68
C ARG A 142 -4.75 12.84 13.46
N VAL A 143 -4.31 11.66 13.06
CA VAL A 143 -3.45 11.47 11.88
C VAL A 143 -4.12 12.00 10.61
N VAL A 144 -5.42 11.74 10.45
CA VAL A 144 -6.17 12.24 9.30
C VAL A 144 -6.33 13.77 9.35
N ALA A 145 -6.63 14.34 10.53
CA ALA A 145 -6.82 15.77 10.70
C ALA A 145 -5.51 16.56 10.57
N GLU A 146 -4.44 16.10 11.23
CA GLU A 146 -3.15 16.80 11.29
C GLU A 146 -2.22 16.41 10.13
N ARG A 147 -2.48 15.32 9.44
CA ARG A 147 -1.64 14.74 8.37
C ARG A 147 -0.21 14.45 8.84
N ARG A 148 -0.08 14.01 10.07
CA ARG A 148 1.19 13.69 10.73
C ARG A 148 1.11 12.34 11.39
N ALA A 149 2.22 11.61 11.40
CA ALA A 149 2.32 10.36 12.13
C ALA A 149 2.24 10.61 13.64
N VAL A 150 1.57 9.71 14.33
CA VAL A 150 1.34 9.76 15.78
C VAL A 150 1.83 8.46 16.41
N LEU A 151 2.48 8.57 17.56
CA LEU A 151 2.76 7.47 18.45
C LEU A 151 1.54 7.30 19.37
N ALA A 152 0.86 6.17 19.27
CA ALA A 152 -0.30 5.83 20.09
C ALA A 152 0.17 5.15 21.38
N GLY A 153 -0.02 5.79 22.53
CA GLY A 153 0.31 5.23 23.84
C GLY A 153 -0.76 4.26 24.36
N GLU A 154 -0.41 3.45 25.36
CA GLU A 154 -1.23 2.37 25.95
C GLU A 154 -2.67 2.77 26.38
N ARG A 155 -2.95 4.05 26.58
CA ARG A 155 -4.27 4.55 27.01
C ARG A 155 -5.06 5.26 25.91
N ALA A 156 -4.58 5.30 24.69
CA ALA A 156 -5.23 6.05 23.60
C ALA A 156 -6.50 5.34 23.07
N TRP A 157 -6.71 4.06 23.42
CA TRP A 157 -7.76 3.19 22.88
C TRP A 157 -8.67 2.68 23.98
N ALA A 158 -9.67 3.47 24.31
CA ALA A 158 -10.85 2.98 25.02
C ALA A 158 -11.92 2.44 24.05
N ASP A 159 -11.62 2.36 22.75
CA ASP A 159 -12.56 1.79 21.78
C ASP A 159 -12.37 0.26 21.71
N ALA A 160 -13.47 -0.45 21.99
CA ALA A 160 -13.57 -1.92 22.02
C ALA A 160 -13.20 -2.62 20.70
N ASP A 161 -12.75 -1.87 19.71
CA ASP A 161 -12.56 -2.32 18.34
C ASP A 161 -11.12 -2.59 17.95
N TRP A 162 -10.13 -2.07 18.69
CA TRP A 162 -8.72 -2.34 18.46
C TRP A 162 -8.22 -3.45 19.39
N PRO A 163 -7.40 -4.39 18.92
CA PRO A 163 -6.80 -5.40 19.78
C PRO A 163 -5.92 -4.76 20.86
N ASP A 164 -6.07 -5.20 22.11
CA ASP A 164 -5.17 -4.82 23.20
C ASP A 164 -3.72 -5.11 22.82
N GLY A 165 -2.82 -4.18 23.08
CA GLY A 165 -1.43 -4.36 22.72
C GLY A 165 -0.52 -3.21 23.14
N PRO A 166 0.79 -3.35 22.87
CA PRO A 166 1.78 -2.31 23.13
C PRO A 166 1.51 -1.05 22.31
N PRO A 167 2.14 0.08 22.68
CA PRO A 167 2.12 1.30 21.87
C PRO A 167 2.52 1.04 20.45
N TYR A 168 1.81 1.63 19.49
CA TYR A 168 2.05 1.49 18.06
C TYR A 168 2.17 2.85 17.39
N VAL A 169 2.69 2.85 16.19
CA VAL A 169 2.77 4.04 15.34
C VAL A 169 1.68 3.98 14.28
N VAL A 170 1.06 5.12 14.00
CA VAL A 170 0.19 5.30 12.84
C VAL A 170 0.65 6.49 12.02
N ALA A 171 0.80 6.29 10.70
CA ALA A 171 1.26 7.28 9.75
C ALA A 171 0.27 7.45 8.59
N PRO A 172 0.04 8.67 8.09
CA PRO A 172 -0.86 8.90 6.95
C PRO A 172 -0.18 8.56 5.63
N ILE A 173 -0.91 7.90 4.75
CA ILE A 173 -0.57 7.79 3.33
C ILE A 173 -1.33 8.90 2.63
N ALA A 174 -0.63 9.99 2.30
CA ALA A 174 -1.25 11.24 1.84
C ALA A 174 -0.57 11.79 0.58
N PRO A 175 -0.69 11.13 -0.59
CA PRO A 175 -0.22 11.70 -1.84
C PRO A 175 -0.99 12.99 -2.13
N ALA A 176 -0.30 14.01 -2.66
CA ALA A 176 -0.86 15.33 -2.95
C ALA A 176 -1.65 15.97 -1.78
N GLY A 177 -1.34 15.57 -0.53
CA GLY A 177 -1.93 16.15 0.68
C GLY A 177 -3.32 15.61 1.06
N THR A 178 -3.87 14.66 0.34
CA THR A 178 -5.12 13.97 0.71
C THR A 178 -4.79 12.63 1.35
N VAL A 179 -5.30 12.38 2.57
CA VAL A 179 -5.11 11.09 3.23
C VAL A 179 -6.01 10.05 2.56
N ILE A 180 -5.39 9.08 1.91
CA ILE A 180 -6.07 7.97 1.22
C ILE A 180 -5.96 6.65 1.99
N GLY A 181 -5.09 6.60 2.98
CA GLY A 181 -4.85 5.41 3.79
C GLY A 181 -4.05 5.72 5.04
N LEU A 182 -3.97 4.73 5.90
CA LEU A 182 -3.16 4.74 7.13
C LEU A 182 -2.23 3.54 7.13
N LEU A 183 -1.06 3.74 7.69
CA LEU A 183 -0.06 2.71 7.91
C LEU A 183 0.18 2.59 9.42
N HIS A 184 -0.18 1.44 10.00
CA HIS A 184 0.03 1.13 11.41
C HIS A 184 1.18 0.13 11.54
N GLY A 185 1.91 0.22 12.65
CA GLY A 185 2.93 -0.76 12.92
C GLY A 185 3.46 -0.72 14.35
N ASP A 186 3.89 -1.89 14.82
CA ASP A 186 4.58 -2.07 16.09
C ASP A 186 5.60 -3.24 16.05
N HIS A 187 6.26 -3.47 17.19
CA HIS A 187 7.24 -4.54 17.35
C HIS A 187 6.65 -5.85 17.88
N GLY A 188 5.31 -5.99 17.91
CA GLY A 188 4.64 -7.16 18.45
C GLY A 188 4.54 -7.19 19.98
N PRO A 189 3.86 -8.20 20.54
CA PRO A 189 3.55 -8.26 21.96
C PRO A 189 4.78 -8.44 22.86
N ASP A 190 5.83 -9.08 22.35
CA ASP A 190 7.07 -9.34 23.08
C ASP A 190 8.20 -8.37 22.68
N GLY A 191 7.93 -7.45 21.76
CA GLY A 191 8.91 -6.48 21.27
C GLY A 191 8.99 -5.22 22.15
N PRO A 192 9.97 -4.35 21.89
CA PRO A 192 10.08 -3.07 22.57
C PRO A 192 8.88 -2.19 22.25
N ALA A 193 8.56 -1.24 23.13
CA ALA A 193 7.57 -0.22 22.81
C ALA A 193 8.08 0.66 21.65
N CYS A 194 7.16 1.09 20.77
CA CYS A 194 7.50 2.02 19.71
C CYS A 194 7.96 3.37 20.27
N ASP A 195 8.90 4.00 19.59
CA ASP A 195 9.49 5.28 19.96
C ASP A 195 9.32 6.38 18.87
N ALA A 196 9.92 7.52 19.11
CA ALA A 196 9.89 8.65 18.17
C ALA A 196 10.62 8.33 16.85
N THR A 197 11.63 7.44 16.90
CA THR A 197 12.36 7.01 15.70
C THR A 197 11.48 6.12 14.83
N ASP A 198 10.73 5.20 15.43
CA ASP A 198 9.75 4.35 14.74
C ASP A 198 8.71 5.21 14.01
N ARG A 199 8.19 6.24 14.72
CA ARG A 199 7.26 7.20 14.13
C ARG A 199 7.85 7.90 12.92
N ASP A 200 9.08 8.37 13.01
CA ASP A 200 9.72 9.12 11.94
C ASP A 200 10.05 8.21 10.74
N VAL A 201 10.51 6.99 10.99
CA VAL A 201 10.80 5.99 9.96
C VAL A 201 9.52 5.56 9.25
N LEU A 202 8.46 5.23 10.00
CA LEU A 202 7.18 4.84 9.41
C LEU A 202 6.54 5.99 8.64
N SER A 203 6.62 7.22 9.16
CA SER A 203 6.17 8.43 8.47
C SER A 203 6.88 8.62 7.13
N ARG A 204 8.20 8.43 7.12
CA ARG A 204 8.99 8.53 5.89
C ARG A 204 8.61 7.47 4.87
N PHE A 205 8.40 6.22 5.33
CA PHE A 205 7.94 5.13 4.47
C PHE A 205 6.55 5.42 3.91
N ALA A 206 5.59 5.83 4.73
CA ALA A 206 4.23 6.14 4.32
C ALA A 206 4.17 7.25 3.26
N GLN A 207 5.00 8.30 3.40
CA GLN A 207 5.13 9.36 2.40
C GLN A 207 5.65 8.82 1.06
N GLY A 208 6.76 8.07 1.09
CA GLY A 208 7.34 7.47 -0.11
C GLY A 208 6.40 6.47 -0.77
N PHE A 209 5.73 5.64 0.03
CA PHE A 209 4.73 4.70 -0.45
C PHE A 209 3.53 5.40 -1.10
N GLY A 210 3.03 6.49 -0.51
CA GLY A 210 1.96 7.29 -1.10
C GLY A 210 2.29 7.78 -2.50
N HIS A 211 3.50 8.30 -2.71
CA HIS A 211 3.96 8.71 -4.03
C HIS A 211 4.13 7.55 -5.01
N LEU A 212 4.62 6.40 -4.54
CA LEU A 212 4.71 5.19 -5.38
C LEU A 212 3.33 4.70 -5.79
N TYR A 213 2.38 4.68 -4.87
CA TYR A 213 1.00 4.28 -5.15
C TYR A 213 0.35 5.20 -6.17
N GLU A 214 0.42 6.52 -5.97
CA GLU A 214 -0.13 7.52 -6.89
C GLU A 214 0.49 7.38 -8.30
N ARG A 215 1.83 7.29 -8.36
CA ARG A 215 2.54 7.09 -9.63
C ARG A 215 2.09 5.81 -10.34
N THR A 216 2.00 4.70 -9.61
CA THR A 216 1.61 3.42 -10.19
C THR A 216 0.16 3.46 -10.67
N ALA A 217 -0.76 4.05 -9.90
CA ALA A 217 -2.16 4.23 -10.28
C ALA A 217 -2.32 5.11 -11.53
N LEU A 218 -1.54 6.20 -11.64
CA LEU A 218 -1.54 7.06 -12.84
C LEU A 218 -1.02 6.32 -14.07
N LEU A 219 0.08 5.57 -13.93
CA LEU A 219 0.63 4.76 -15.03
C LEU A 219 -0.34 3.67 -15.47
N GLU A 220 -1.04 3.05 -14.54
CA GLU A 220 -2.07 2.05 -14.80
C GLU A 220 -3.26 2.67 -15.57
N SER A 221 -3.71 3.84 -15.12
CA SER A 221 -4.76 4.61 -15.81
C SER A 221 -4.35 5.02 -17.23
N MET A 222 -3.12 5.49 -17.40
CA MET A 222 -2.59 5.85 -18.74
C MET A 222 -2.52 4.64 -19.67
N ARG A 223 -2.03 3.48 -19.16
CA ARG A 223 -1.99 2.24 -19.98
C ARG A 223 -3.40 1.81 -20.37
N PHE A 224 -4.35 1.92 -19.48
CA PHE A 224 -5.74 1.62 -19.75
C PHE A 224 -6.31 2.52 -20.84
N GLN A 225 -6.10 3.84 -20.74
CA GLN A 225 -6.54 4.81 -21.75
C GLN A 225 -5.88 4.56 -23.11
N GLN A 226 -4.57 4.27 -23.13
CA GLN A 226 -3.88 3.93 -24.37
C GLN A 226 -4.43 2.68 -25.02
N GLN A 227 -4.79 1.67 -24.22
CA GLN A 227 -5.38 0.44 -24.75
C GLN A 227 -6.78 0.72 -25.33
N GLN A 228 -7.61 1.51 -24.64
CA GLN A 228 -8.92 1.91 -25.18
C GLN A 228 -8.79 2.65 -26.51
N LEU A 229 -7.83 3.58 -26.64
CA LEU A 229 -7.58 4.28 -27.90
C LEU A 229 -7.15 3.34 -29.03
N ARG A 230 -6.26 2.36 -28.72
CA ARG A 230 -5.86 1.35 -29.71
C ARG A 230 -7.04 0.50 -30.18
N ASP A 231 -7.88 0.08 -29.23
CA ASP A 231 -9.06 -0.71 -29.53
C ASP A 231 -10.05 0.06 -30.40
N LEU A 232 -10.26 1.36 -30.11
CA LEU A 232 -11.10 2.24 -30.92
C LEU A 232 -10.54 2.42 -32.34
N LEU A 233 -9.22 2.65 -32.46
CA LEU A 233 -8.57 2.79 -33.77
C LEU A 233 -8.64 1.49 -34.58
N ALA A 234 -8.51 0.32 -33.93
CA ALA A 234 -8.68 -0.96 -34.58
C ALA A 234 -10.09 -1.15 -35.12
N VAL A 235 -11.13 -0.77 -34.36
CA VAL A 235 -12.52 -0.82 -34.79
C VAL A 235 -12.76 0.15 -35.95
N LEU A 236 -12.24 1.37 -35.88
CA LEU A 236 -12.37 2.35 -36.98
C LEU A 236 -11.70 1.87 -38.28
N ASN A 237 -10.49 1.30 -38.15
CA ASN A 237 -9.78 0.75 -39.31
C ASN A 237 -10.56 -0.40 -39.95
N ALA A 238 -11.04 -1.37 -39.13
CA ALA A 238 -11.86 -2.47 -39.61
C ALA A 238 -13.16 -1.97 -40.30
N THR A 239 -13.80 -0.93 -39.71
CA THR A 239 -15.01 -0.35 -40.31
C THR A 239 -14.70 0.35 -41.64
N THR A 240 -13.55 1.05 -41.73
CA THR A 240 -13.10 1.72 -42.94
C THR A 240 -12.75 0.71 -44.05
N GLU A 241 -12.09 -0.38 -43.68
CA GLU A 241 -11.79 -1.50 -44.59
C GLU A 241 -13.08 -2.13 -45.15
N GLN A 242 -14.05 -2.41 -44.26
CA GLN A 242 -15.38 -2.93 -44.68
C GLN A 242 -16.12 -1.97 -45.60
N LEU A 243 -16.09 -0.66 -45.31
CA LEU A 243 -16.73 0.34 -46.17
C LEU A 243 -16.02 0.44 -47.53
N THR A 244 -14.68 0.29 -47.54
CA THR A 244 -13.89 0.31 -48.78
C THR A 244 -14.18 -0.96 -49.61
N GLU A 245 -14.21 -2.11 -49.00
CA GLU A 245 -14.59 -3.38 -49.62
C GLU A 245 -16.02 -3.30 -50.19
N SER A 246 -16.97 -2.83 -49.37
CA SER A 246 -18.37 -2.66 -49.80
C SER A 246 -18.48 -1.65 -50.94
N ALA A 247 -17.68 -0.57 -50.98
CA ALA A 247 -17.63 0.39 -52.09
C ALA A 247 -17.04 -0.21 -53.35
N ILE A 248 -15.99 -1.04 -53.22
CA ILE A 248 -15.40 -1.78 -54.33
C ILE A 248 -16.40 -2.82 -54.90
N GLU A 249 -17.08 -3.56 -53.99
CA GLU A 249 -18.13 -4.50 -54.39
C GLU A 249 -19.32 -3.83 -55.09
N LEU A 250 -19.74 -2.67 -54.58
CA LEU A 250 -20.82 -1.87 -55.27
C LEU A 250 -20.37 -1.38 -56.65
N THR A 251 -19.09 -1.00 -56.74
CA THR A 251 -18.52 -0.56 -58.04
C THR A 251 -18.36 -1.74 -58.99
N ALA A 252 -18.02 -2.91 -58.47
CA ALA A 252 -17.95 -4.16 -59.23
C ALA A 252 -19.33 -4.72 -59.57
N ALA A 253 -20.36 -4.57 -58.74
CA ALA A 253 -21.73 -5.00 -58.99
C ALA A 253 -22.45 -4.11 -60.02
N LEU A 254 -22.01 -2.88 -60.18
CA LEU A 254 -22.39 -2.02 -61.33
C LEU A 254 -21.73 -2.46 -62.64
N GLY A 255 -20.84 -3.44 -62.60
CA GLY A 255 -20.04 -3.96 -63.71
C GLY A 255 -19.69 -5.46 -63.64
N ALA A 256 -20.62 -6.35 -63.27
CA ALA A 256 -20.57 -7.84 -63.34
C ALA A 256 -19.82 -8.66 -62.25
N ASP A 257 -20.55 -9.66 -61.76
CA ASP A 257 -20.23 -10.99 -61.19
C ASP A 257 -19.78 -11.17 -59.71
N PRO A 258 -19.90 -12.37 -59.10
CA PRO A 258 -20.47 -12.59 -57.80
C PRO A 258 -19.52 -12.61 -56.57
N VAL A 259 -20.10 -12.28 -55.42
CA VAL A 259 -19.47 -12.05 -54.09
C VAL A 259 -18.98 -13.35 -53.42
N PRO A 260 -17.79 -13.36 -52.78
CA PRO A 260 -17.40 -14.38 -51.79
C PRO A 260 -17.66 -13.97 -50.33
N PRO A 261 -17.72 -14.93 -49.38
CA PRO A 261 -18.36 -14.77 -48.07
C PRO A 261 -17.52 -14.08 -47.01
N ILE A 262 -18.24 -13.41 -46.08
CA ILE A 262 -17.73 -12.64 -44.92
C ILE A 262 -17.18 -13.60 -43.82
N PRO A 263 -16.02 -13.33 -43.21
CA PRO A 263 -15.53 -14.10 -42.07
C PRO A 263 -16.21 -13.70 -40.76
N PRO A 264 -16.47 -14.68 -39.86
CA PRO A 264 -17.33 -14.47 -38.70
C PRO A 264 -16.67 -13.71 -37.55
N ALA A 265 -17.47 -12.93 -36.81
CA ALA A 265 -17.14 -12.17 -35.60
C ALA A 265 -16.52 -13.02 -34.45
N ALA A 266 -16.48 -14.32 -34.60
CA ALA A 266 -15.91 -15.27 -33.62
C ALA A 266 -14.38 -15.16 -33.46
N ALA A 267 -13.64 -14.79 -34.50
CA ALA A 267 -12.18 -14.73 -34.46
C ALA A 267 -11.65 -13.58 -33.55
N VAL A 268 -12.33 -12.45 -33.55
CA VAL A 268 -11.92 -11.28 -32.72
C VAL A 268 -12.15 -11.57 -31.23
N LEU A 269 -13.14 -12.34 -30.88
CA LEU A 269 -13.44 -12.70 -29.49
C LEU A 269 -12.43 -13.71 -28.93
N ASP A 270 -11.90 -14.58 -29.76
CA ASP A 270 -10.89 -15.56 -29.38
C ASP A 270 -9.56 -14.90 -29.01
N ASP A 271 -9.15 -13.86 -29.71
CA ASP A 271 -7.96 -13.07 -29.39
C ASP A 271 -8.09 -12.33 -28.04
N ARG A 272 -9.26 -11.77 -27.77
CA ARG A 272 -9.53 -11.07 -26.50
C ARG A 272 -9.52 -12.00 -25.29
N LEU A 273 -10.04 -13.20 -25.44
CA LEU A 273 -10.00 -14.24 -24.39
C LEU A 273 -8.59 -14.82 -24.22
N ALA A 274 -7.80 -14.90 -25.28
CA ALA A 274 -6.41 -15.31 -25.23
C ALA A 274 -5.52 -14.28 -24.50
N ALA A 275 -5.88 -12.99 -24.55
CA ALA A 275 -5.17 -11.90 -23.86
C ALA A 275 -5.38 -11.88 -22.34
N LEU A 276 -6.27 -12.69 -21.79
CA LEU A 276 -6.46 -12.82 -20.34
C LEU A 276 -5.30 -13.63 -19.73
N THR A 277 -4.78 -13.10 -18.61
CA THR A 277 -3.84 -13.87 -17.78
C THR A 277 -4.48 -15.10 -17.20
N GLY A 278 -3.68 -16.06 -16.73
CA GLY A 278 -4.20 -17.26 -16.08
C GLY A 278 -5.13 -16.94 -14.90
N ARG A 279 -4.80 -15.92 -14.13
CA ARG A 279 -5.58 -15.47 -12.97
C ARG A 279 -6.89 -14.79 -13.35
N GLU A 280 -6.86 -13.91 -14.35
CA GLU A 280 -8.07 -13.29 -14.89
C GLU A 280 -9.02 -14.32 -15.50
N ARG A 281 -8.48 -15.36 -16.12
CA ARG A 281 -9.28 -16.46 -16.66
C ARG A 281 -10.00 -17.25 -15.58
N GLN A 282 -9.30 -17.56 -14.46
CA GLN A 282 -9.92 -18.20 -13.28
C GLN A 282 -11.03 -17.33 -12.67
N VAL A 283 -10.79 -16.02 -12.55
CA VAL A 283 -11.81 -15.08 -12.06
C VAL A 283 -13.00 -15.03 -13.01
N LEU A 284 -12.77 -14.92 -14.32
CA LEU A 284 -13.85 -14.88 -15.33
C LEU A 284 -14.71 -16.16 -15.33
N GLU A 285 -14.07 -17.32 -15.15
CA GLU A 285 -14.78 -18.60 -15.06
C GLU A 285 -15.72 -18.66 -13.85
N LEU A 286 -15.27 -18.16 -12.69
CA LEU A 286 -16.12 -18.05 -11.49
C LEU A 286 -17.22 -17.01 -11.66
N VAL A 287 -16.91 -15.87 -12.29
CA VAL A 287 -17.89 -14.84 -12.68
C VAL A 287 -18.98 -15.42 -13.59
N ALA A 288 -18.60 -16.22 -14.57
CA ALA A 288 -19.53 -16.87 -15.51
C ALA A 288 -20.43 -17.93 -14.83
N ARG A 289 -19.95 -18.54 -13.74
CA ARG A 289 -20.73 -19.44 -12.88
C ARG A 289 -21.65 -18.70 -11.89
N GLY A 290 -21.68 -17.36 -11.93
CA GLY A 290 -22.54 -16.52 -11.08
C GLY A 290 -21.97 -16.23 -9.68
N ALA A 291 -20.71 -16.59 -9.39
CA ALA A 291 -20.11 -16.37 -8.08
C ALA A 291 -19.96 -14.88 -7.78
N ARG A 292 -20.30 -14.42 -6.56
CA ARG A 292 -20.09 -13.05 -6.10
C ARG A 292 -18.62 -12.81 -5.79
N ASN A 293 -18.19 -11.55 -5.73
CA ASN A 293 -16.78 -11.20 -5.49
C ASN A 293 -16.23 -11.79 -4.19
N VAL A 294 -17.05 -11.85 -3.14
CA VAL A 294 -16.70 -12.49 -1.86
C VAL A 294 -16.40 -13.99 -2.06
N GLU A 295 -17.27 -14.69 -2.77
CA GLU A 295 -17.10 -16.14 -3.05
C GLU A 295 -15.89 -16.42 -3.93
N ILE A 296 -15.57 -15.52 -4.85
CA ILE A 296 -14.37 -15.59 -5.71
C ILE A 296 -13.14 -15.35 -4.85
N ALA A 297 -13.17 -14.36 -3.94
CA ALA A 297 -12.09 -14.03 -3.03
C ALA A 297 -11.74 -15.23 -2.14
N GLU A 298 -12.74 -15.88 -1.55
CA GLU A 298 -12.57 -17.08 -0.73
C GLU A 298 -11.95 -18.25 -1.52
N ARG A 299 -12.50 -18.53 -2.72
CA ARG A 299 -12.04 -19.65 -3.56
C ARG A 299 -10.63 -19.47 -4.10
N LEU A 300 -10.26 -18.25 -4.39
CA LEU A 300 -8.97 -17.93 -4.99
C LEU A 300 -7.95 -17.41 -3.95
N VAL A 301 -8.31 -17.41 -2.67
CA VAL A 301 -7.45 -16.96 -1.55
C VAL A 301 -6.88 -15.56 -1.83
N MET A 302 -7.78 -14.59 -2.05
CA MET A 302 -7.43 -13.18 -2.30
C MET A 302 -8.46 -12.26 -1.65
N SER A 303 -8.16 -10.96 -1.53
CA SER A 303 -9.12 -9.99 -1.03
C SER A 303 -10.25 -9.71 -2.03
N GLU A 304 -11.44 -9.33 -1.53
CA GLU A 304 -12.54 -8.89 -2.40
C GLU A 304 -12.15 -7.69 -3.27
N GLY A 305 -11.32 -6.79 -2.72
CA GLY A 305 -10.75 -5.66 -3.46
C GLY A 305 -9.92 -6.11 -4.66
N THR A 306 -9.07 -7.12 -4.48
CA THR A 306 -8.28 -7.72 -5.56
C THR A 306 -9.18 -8.34 -6.62
N VAL A 307 -10.26 -9.02 -6.22
CA VAL A 307 -11.25 -9.55 -7.18
C VAL A 307 -11.90 -8.44 -7.99
N LYS A 308 -12.29 -7.32 -7.35
CA LYS A 308 -12.87 -6.16 -8.05
C LYS A 308 -11.92 -5.60 -9.11
N VAL A 309 -10.63 -5.54 -8.79
CA VAL A 309 -9.59 -5.10 -9.75
C VAL A 309 -9.47 -6.09 -10.91
N HIS A 310 -9.42 -7.39 -10.65
CA HIS A 310 -9.39 -8.39 -11.72
C HIS A 310 -10.64 -8.33 -12.60
N VAL A 311 -11.82 -8.21 -12.02
CA VAL A 311 -13.06 -8.06 -12.79
C VAL A 311 -13.01 -6.82 -13.68
N LYS A 312 -12.54 -5.67 -13.17
CA LYS A 312 -12.36 -4.45 -13.96
C LYS A 312 -11.41 -4.67 -15.15
N HIS A 313 -10.28 -5.34 -14.94
CA HIS A 313 -9.33 -5.65 -16.01
C HIS A 313 -9.90 -6.63 -17.04
N ILE A 314 -10.66 -7.63 -16.59
CA ILE A 314 -11.36 -8.58 -17.47
C ILE A 314 -12.36 -7.83 -18.35
N LEU A 315 -13.18 -6.95 -17.77
CA LEU A 315 -14.14 -6.15 -18.53
C LEU A 315 -13.45 -5.32 -19.61
N ALA A 316 -12.35 -4.67 -19.26
CA ALA A 316 -11.55 -3.89 -20.20
C ALA A 316 -10.98 -4.74 -21.34
N LYS A 317 -10.35 -5.89 -21.03
CA LYS A 317 -9.75 -6.77 -22.03
C LYS A 317 -10.79 -7.40 -22.96
N LEU A 318 -11.97 -7.72 -22.45
CA LEU A 318 -13.07 -8.25 -23.25
C LEU A 318 -13.83 -7.17 -24.04
N GLY A 319 -13.60 -5.89 -23.72
CA GLY A 319 -14.39 -4.79 -24.26
C GLY A 319 -15.85 -4.83 -23.77
N ALA A 320 -16.07 -5.40 -22.58
CA ALA A 320 -17.39 -5.50 -21.97
C ALA A 320 -17.67 -4.28 -21.09
N SER A 321 -18.84 -3.67 -21.27
CA SER A 321 -19.27 -2.50 -20.48
C SER A 321 -19.74 -2.87 -19.07
N ASN A 322 -20.11 -4.13 -18.84
CA ASN A 322 -20.58 -4.63 -17.55
C ASN A 322 -20.37 -6.13 -17.41
N ARG A 323 -20.55 -6.60 -16.16
CA ARG A 323 -20.36 -8.02 -15.79
C ARG A 323 -21.24 -8.98 -16.62
N SER A 324 -22.48 -8.60 -16.87
CA SER A 324 -23.43 -9.44 -17.64
C SER A 324 -22.98 -9.61 -19.08
N GLN A 325 -22.43 -8.57 -19.69
CA GLN A 325 -21.88 -8.63 -21.04
C GLN A 325 -20.62 -9.51 -21.10
N ALA A 326 -19.73 -9.45 -20.10
CA ALA A 326 -18.58 -10.34 -20.01
C ALA A 326 -18.99 -11.80 -19.88
N ILE A 327 -20.04 -12.08 -19.09
CA ILE A 327 -20.62 -13.44 -18.98
C ILE A 327 -21.17 -13.91 -20.32
N ALA A 328 -21.92 -13.07 -21.02
CA ALA A 328 -22.51 -13.40 -22.32
C ALA A 328 -21.44 -13.69 -23.39
N LEU A 329 -20.38 -12.89 -23.43
CA LEU A 329 -19.22 -13.10 -24.32
C LEU A 329 -18.50 -14.43 -24.02
N TYR A 330 -18.30 -14.75 -22.75
CA TYR A 330 -17.63 -15.97 -22.34
C TYR A 330 -18.47 -17.23 -22.60
N LEU A 331 -19.77 -17.21 -22.28
CA LEU A 331 -20.70 -18.34 -22.47
C LEU A 331 -21.04 -18.58 -23.95
N GLY A 332 -21.14 -17.50 -24.75
CA GLY A 332 -21.40 -17.60 -26.19
C GLY A 332 -20.35 -18.37 -26.96
N ARG A 333 -19.12 -18.50 -26.41
CA ARG A 333 -18.06 -19.37 -26.95
C ARG A 333 -18.22 -20.84 -26.56
N GLN A 334 -18.84 -21.12 -25.42
CA GLN A 334 -18.98 -22.53 -24.92
C GLN A 334 -20.15 -23.30 -25.56
N SER A 335 -21.00 -22.62 -26.30
CA SER A 335 -22.03 -23.25 -27.09
C SER A 335 -21.49 -23.50 -28.49
N PRO A 336 -21.14 -24.78 -28.85
CA PRO A 336 -20.86 -25.08 -30.23
C PRO A 336 -22.14 -24.84 -31.03
N ALA A 337 -22.02 -24.10 -32.14
CA ALA A 337 -23.09 -23.96 -33.10
C ALA A 337 -23.58 -25.35 -33.51
N MET A 338 -24.86 -25.65 -33.22
CA MET A 338 -25.56 -26.80 -33.79
C MET A 338 -25.76 -26.61 -35.30
#